data_c417507b4573b4198cb32709446ab591
#
_entry.id   c417507b4573b4198cb32709446ab591
#
_cell.length_a   1.000
_cell.length_b   1.000
_cell.length_c   1.000
_cell.angle_alpha   90.00
_cell.angle_beta   90.00
_cell.angle_gamma   90.00
#
_symmetry.space_group_name_H-M   'P 1'
#
loop_
_entity.id
_entity.type
_entity.pdbx_description
1 polymer ?
#
loop_
_entity_poly.entity_id
_entity_poly.type
_entity_poly.pdbx_seq_one_letter_code
_entity_poly.pdbx_strand_id
1 'polypeptide(L)'
;MKHFLASLICLLGCCELLSAADVAKPNIIFVLADDLAQGDLGCYGQKLIKTPHLDQMAAEGTLYTQAYSGTSVCAPSRTSLMTGLHMGHSPVRGNHEIKASESVFGAGQLPLPESTVTVAQILKSAGYATACMGKWGMGQFDTTGSPLKKGFDHFYGYNGQVHAHDYFPTWLHDGEKRIELPENANGAKKTYAQNLIQQDVLNWVGKQKDHPFFLFYATTLPHGKYEIDNLGEYANREGWNDQQKNYAAMVSRLDSDVGALLALLKEMKIDENTLVIIAGDNGSSFAEKSPVGQLFDQSMGGKLRGFKRGMYEGGLRQPAIARWPGTVPAARISNEPWALWDFLPTATELADAKLPASLQTDGHSLVTFLKGGSAPRRDYFYWELHERGFIRAVRFGDWKAVRNSTNGPIEFYDLATDESESTNLANQHPDLVAKADSLMMAAHTDDPNWPVKSTLGDGKKAVGKNAAKVKAGKK
;
A
#
# COMPACT_ATOMS: atom_id res chain seq x y z
N MET A 1 50.11 75.74 17.65
CA MET A 1 48.66 75.59 17.41
C MET A 1 48.51 74.47 16.35
N LYS A 2 48.28 73.28 16.75
CA LYS A 2 48.23 72.09 15.89
C LYS A 2 46.80 71.51 15.90
N HIS A 3 46.21 71.45 14.73
CA HIS A 3 44.88 70.86 14.56
C HIS A 3 44.98 69.34 14.48
N PHE A 4 44.25 68.63 15.35
CA PHE A 4 44.05 67.21 15.28
C PHE A 4 42.71 66.93 14.57
N LEU A 5 42.81 66.34 13.39
CA LEU A 5 41.64 65.81 12.66
C LEU A 5 41.48 64.39 13.12
N ALA A 6 40.37 64.08 13.75
CA ALA A 6 39.93 62.66 14.07
C ALA A 6 39.13 62.13 12.91
N SER A 7 39.67 61.16 12.21
CA SER A 7 38.90 60.34 11.19
C SER A 7 38.07 59.29 11.86
N LEU A 8 36.73 59.38 11.74
CA LEU A 8 35.78 58.43 12.17
C LEU A 8 35.58 57.41 11.02
N ILE A 9 36.17 56.23 11.17
CA ILE A 9 35.95 55.11 10.24
C ILE A 9 34.62 54.43 10.63
N CYS A 10 33.57 54.63 9.83
CA CYS A 10 32.36 53.85 9.89
C CYS A 10 32.61 52.44 9.31
N LEU A 11 32.72 51.43 10.17
CA LEU A 11 32.60 50.04 9.76
C LEU A 11 31.12 49.75 9.46
N LEU A 12 30.76 49.77 8.19
CA LEU A 12 29.55 49.18 7.70
C LEU A 12 29.72 47.64 7.75
N GLY A 13 29.21 47.04 8.81
CA GLY A 13 29.03 45.57 8.88
C GLY A 13 28.02 45.14 7.85
N CYS A 14 28.48 44.52 6.77
CA CYS A 14 27.61 43.69 5.91
C CYS A 14 27.09 42.52 6.74
N CYS A 15 25.88 42.65 7.28
CA CYS A 15 25.08 41.50 7.65
C CYS A 15 24.65 40.82 6.34
N GLU A 16 25.42 39.84 5.87
CA GLU A 16 24.90 38.85 4.93
C GLU A 16 23.76 38.16 5.61
N LEU A 17 22.55 38.51 5.22
CA LEU A 17 21.35 37.66 5.46
C LEU A 17 21.65 36.33 4.78
N LEU A 18 22.09 35.32 5.55
CA LEU A 18 22.05 33.95 5.15
C LEU A 18 20.55 33.67 4.84
N SER A 19 20.21 33.79 3.56
CA SER A 19 18.98 33.22 3.04
C SER A 19 19.00 31.77 3.47
N ALA A 20 18.03 31.36 4.30
CA ALA A 20 17.79 29.95 4.53
C ALA A 20 17.68 29.31 3.15
N ALA A 21 18.68 28.51 2.79
CA ALA A 21 18.62 27.76 1.55
C ALA A 21 17.25 27.04 1.56
N ASP A 22 16.40 27.32 0.57
CA ASP A 22 15.16 26.59 0.39
C ASP A 22 15.53 25.10 0.40
N VAL A 23 15.17 24.40 1.47
CA VAL A 23 15.41 22.95 1.55
C VAL A 23 14.63 22.35 0.40
N ALA A 24 15.33 21.82 -0.58
CA ALA A 24 14.69 21.25 -1.76
C ALA A 24 13.66 20.19 -1.32
N LYS A 25 12.41 20.34 -1.76
CA LYS A 25 11.36 19.38 -1.48
C LYS A 25 11.80 17.99 -1.95
N PRO A 26 11.65 16.94 -1.14
CA PRO A 26 12.10 15.61 -1.54
C PRO A 26 11.22 15.03 -2.64
N ASN A 27 11.79 14.20 -3.49
CA ASN A 27 11.01 13.30 -4.31
C ASN A 27 10.39 12.24 -3.41
N ILE A 28 9.20 11.79 -3.75
CA ILE A 28 8.44 10.79 -2.97
C ILE A 28 8.07 9.64 -3.91
N ILE A 29 8.51 8.45 -3.59
CA ILE A 29 8.14 7.22 -4.28
C ILE A 29 7.44 6.29 -3.29
N PHE A 30 6.20 5.91 -3.60
CA PHE A 30 5.49 4.90 -2.85
C PHE A 30 5.26 3.68 -3.74
N VAL A 31 5.99 2.59 -3.44
CA VAL A 31 5.79 1.29 -4.08
C VAL A 31 4.77 0.52 -3.26
N LEU A 32 3.61 0.24 -3.85
CA LEU A 32 2.56 -0.54 -3.21
C LEU A 32 2.44 -1.90 -3.91
N ALA A 33 2.84 -2.96 -3.21
CA ALA A 33 2.76 -4.33 -3.71
C ALA A 33 1.38 -4.93 -3.42
N ASP A 34 0.89 -5.77 -4.34
CA ASP A 34 -0.43 -6.40 -4.26
C ASP A 34 -0.32 -7.79 -3.62
N ASP A 35 -0.94 -8.00 -2.47
CA ASP A 35 -0.93 -9.25 -1.69
C ASP A 35 0.46 -9.68 -1.14
N LEU A 36 1.40 -8.76 -0.96
CA LEU A 36 2.72 -9.05 -0.40
C LEU A 36 2.63 -9.19 1.13
N ALA A 37 3.11 -10.30 1.67
CA ALA A 37 3.17 -10.53 3.12
C ALA A 37 4.59 -10.31 3.68
N GLN A 38 4.71 -10.09 4.99
CA GLN A 38 6.01 -9.95 5.64
C GLN A 38 6.90 -11.18 5.41
N GLY A 39 6.32 -12.38 5.53
CA GLY A 39 7.03 -13.64 5.33
C GLY A 39 7.54 -13.91 3.91
N ASP A 40 7.29 -13.03 2.95
CA ASP A 40 7.80 -13.15 1.58
C ASP A 40 9.21 -12.58 1.41
N LEU A 41 9.67 -11.72 2.33
CA LEU A 41 10.91 -10.96 2.19
C LEU A 41 12.04 -11.50 3.07
N GLY A 42 13.26 -11.52 2.54
CA GLY A 42 14.47 -11.96 3.26
C GLY A 42 14.72 -11.18 4.54
N CYS A 43 14.55 -9.86 4.52
CA CYS A 43 14.70 -8.98 5.68
C CYS A 43 13.70 -9.26 6.81
N TYR A 44 12.59 -9.94 6.54
CA TYR A 44 11.66 -10.46 7.55
C TYR A 44 11.88 -11.95 7.86
N GLY A 45 12.89 -12.59 7.28
CA GLY A 45 13.28 -13.95 7.62
C GLY A 45 13.02 -15.02 6.55
N GLN A 46 12.50 -14.66 5.36
CA GLN A 46 12.31 -15.58 4.24
C GLN A 46 13.66 -16.18 3.79
N LYS A 47 13.70 -17.49 3.61
CA LYS A 47 14.93 -18.22 3.22
C LYS A 47 14.88 -18.78 1.80
N LEU A 48 13.72 -19.06 1.28
CA LEU A 48 13.51 -19.77 0.02
C LEU A 48 13.32 -18.81 -1.15
N ILE A 49 12.68 -17.66 -0.92
CA ILE A 49 12.51 -16.59 -1.90
C ILE A 49 13.64 -15.58 -1.73
N LYS A 50 14.21 -15.10 -2.82
CA LYS A 50 15.35 -14.18 -2.83
C LYS A 50 14.89 -12.75 -3.08
N THR A 51 15.21 -11.85 -2.14
CA THR A 51 14.87 -10.43 -2.21
C THR A 51 16.08 -9.54 -1.85
N PRO A 52 17.24 -9.70 -2.53
CA PRO A 52 18.47 -9.04 -2.12
C PRO A 52 18.41 -7.51 -2.19
N HIS A 53 17.63 -6.92 -3.11
CA HIS A 53 17.50 -5.47 -3.25
C HIS A 53 16.62 -4.87 -2.14
N LEU A 54 15.52 -5.55 -1.77
CA LEU A 54 14.66 -5.15 -0.66
C LEU A 54 15.37 -5.37 0.69
N ASP A 55 16.16 -6.43 0.82
CA ASP A 55 17.01 -6.68 1.99
C ASP A 55 18.06 -5.59 2.14
N GLN A 56 18.68 -5.16 1.04
CA GLN A 56 19.61 -4.03 1.02
C GLN A 56 18.90 -2.70 1.32
N MET A 57 17.70 -2.48 0.76
CA MET A 57 16.88 -1.31 1.07
C MET A 57 16.57 -1.21 2.57
N ALA A 58 16.26 -2.34 3.21
CA ALA A 58 16.05 -2.41 4.67
C ALA A 58 17.33 -2.11 5.46
N ALA A 59 18.48 -2.58 4.99
CA ALA A 59 19.79 -2.28 5.59
C ALA A 59 20.19 -0.81 5.43
N GLU A 60 19.81 -0.16 4.33
CA GLU A 60 20.05 1.26 4.05
C GLU A 60 18.97 2.19 4.64
N GLY A 61 17.92 1.65 5.26
CA GLY A 61 16.76 2.38 5.77
C GLY A 61 16.19 1.81 7.06
N THR A 62 14.89 1.99 7.26
CA THR A 62 14.14 1.48 8.42
C THR A 62 13.15 0.40 7.98
N LEU A 63 13.22 -0.76 8.64
CA LEU A 63 12.27 -1.85 8.54
C LEU A 63 11.17 -1.67 9.59
N TYR A 64 9.91 -1.73 9.20
CA TYR A 64 8.77 -1.61 10.10
C TYR A 64 8.07 -2.95 10.29
N THR A 65 8.03 -3.45 11.51
CA THR A 65 7.39 -4.74 11.79
C THR A 65 5.90 -4.64 12.05
N GLN A 66 5.37 -3.44 12.34
CA GLN A 66 3.96 -3.18 12.63
C GLN A 66 3.37 -2.10 11.71
N ALA A 67 3.60 -2.21 10.40
CA ALA A 67 2.90 -1.41 9.41
C ALA A 67 1.56 -2.07 9.06
N TYR A 68 0.49 -1.27 9.02
CA TYR A 68 -0.86 -1.76 8.76
C TYR A 68 -1.40 -1.25 7.44
N SER A 69 -2.06 -2.13 6.70
CA SER A 69 -2.86 -1.78 5.54
C SER A 69 -4.10 -0.97 5.90
N GLY A 70 -4.71 -0.32 4.92
CA GLY A 70 -5.98 0.38 5.12
C GLY A 70 -7.14 -0.55 5.48
N THR A 71 -7.14 -1.75 4.93
CA THR A 71 -7.97 -2.91 5.29
C THR A 71 -7.40 -4.16 4.63
N SER A 72 -8.06 -5.29 4.78
CA SER A 72 -7.57 -6.59 4.31
C SER A 72 -7.89 -6.91 2.84
N VAL A 73 -8.20 -5.91 1.99
CA VAL A 73 -8.40 -6.07 0.52
C VAL A 73 -7.94 -4.83 -0.26
N CYS A 74 -7.64 -5.02 -1.55
CA CYS A 74 -6.93 -4.07 -2.41
C CYS A 74 -7.57 -2.67 -2.54
N ALA A 75 -8.75 -2.51 -3.19
CA ALA A 75 -9.29 -1.19 -3.54
C ALA A 75 -9.52 -0.29 -2.32
N PRO A 76 -10.16 -0.74 -1.23
CA PRO A 76 -10.34 0.10 -0.06
C PRO A 76 -9.03 0.42 0.65
N SER A 77 -8.06 -0.51 0.70
CA SER A 77 -6.75 -0.24 1.27
C SER A 77 -5.98 0.84 0.48
N ARG A 78 -6.03 0.77 -0.87
CA ARG A 78 -5.48 1.80 -1.76
C ARG A 78 -6.18 3.15 -1.58
N THR A 79 -7.51 3.14 -1.39
CA THR A 79 -8.28 4.35 -1.06
C THR A 79 -7.81 4.96 0.26
N SER A 80 -7.58 4.16 1.27
CA SER A 80 -7.07 4.60 2.58
C SER A 80 -5.74 5.35 2.45
N LEU A 81 -4.79 4.78 1.70
CA LEU A 81 -3.50 5.41 1.42
C LEU A 81 -3.65 6.75 0.66
N MET A 82 -4.55 6.81 -0.33
CA MET A 82 -4.75 8.01 -1.13
C MET A 82 -5.46 9.13 -0.37
N THR A 83 -6.35 8.81 0.58
CA THR A 83 -7.25 9.76 1.22
C THR A 83 -6.89 10.11 2.67
N GLY A 84 -6.03 9.33 3.30
CA GLY A 84 -5.70 9.51 4.72
C GLY A 84 -6.84 9.09 5.66
N LEU A 85 -7.80 8.29 5.19
CA LEU A 85 -8.97 7.87 5.96
C LEU A 85 -8.89 6.38 6.30
N HIS A 86 -9.20 6.01 7.53
CA HIS A 86 -9.47 4.62 7.88
C HIS A 86 -10.84 4.17 7.34
N MET A 87 -11.10 2.88 7.33
CA MET A 87 -12.29 2.34 6.64
C MET A 87 -13.63 2.84 7.15
N GLY A 88 -13.75 3.22 8.39
CA GLY A 88 -15.00 3.78 8.93
C GLY A 88 -15.42 5.13 8.32
N HIS A 89 -14.48 5.87 7.73
CA HIS A 89 -14.70 7.15 7.06
C HIS A 89 -14.40 7.11 5.56
N SER A 90 -13.81 6.01 5.07
CA SER A 90 -13.47 5.85 3.67
C SER A 90 -14.70 5.76 2.77
N PRO A 91 -14.71 6.42 1.59
CA PRO A 91 -15.80 6.30 0.62
C PRO A 91 -15.80 4.94 -0.13
N VAL A 92 -14.72 4.17 -0.06
CA VAL A 92 -14.62 2.84 -0.69
C VAL A 92 -14.20 1.84 0.39
N ARG A 93 -15.09 0.88 0.72
CA ARG A 93 -14.94 -0.06 1.86
C ARG A 93 -14.94 -1.53 1.45
N GLY A 94 -14.80 -1.80 0.14
CA GLY A 94 -14.73 -3.14 -0.44
C GLY A 94 -14.43 -3.09 -1.94
N ASN A 95 -14.17 -4.24 -2.55
CA ASN A 95 -13.92 -4.36 -4.00
C ASN A 95 -15.24 -4.39 -4.80
N HIS A 96 -16.13 -3.44 -4.54
CA HIS A 96 -17.39 -3.34 -5.26
C HIS A 96 -17.14 -2.75 -6.67
N GLU A 97 -17.77 -3.35 -7.68
CA GLU A 97 -17.65 -2.92 -9.08
C GLU A 97 -18.96 -2.28 -9.56
N ILE A 98 -18.84 -1.24 -10.37
CA ILE A 98 -19.94 -0.70 -11.19
C ILE A 98 -20.22 -1.65 -12.37
N LYS A 99 -21.43 -1.58 -12.92
CA LYS A 99 -21.77 -2.36 -14.13
C LYS A 99 -20.98 -1.85 -15.34
N ALA A 100 -20.68 -2.76 -16.27
CA ALA A 100 -19.98 -2.40 -17.49
C ALA A 100 -20.72 -1.34 -18.35
N SER A 101 -22.06 -1.23 -18.19
CA SER A 101 -22.87 -0.21 -18.86
C SER A 101 -22.76 1.20 -18.25
N GLU A 102 -22.13 1.34 -17.08
CA GLU A 102 -22.00 2.60 -16.34
C GLU A 102 -20.70 3.36 -16.69
N SER A 103 -19.85 2.80 -17.54
CA SER A 103 -18.61 3.42 -18.05
C SER A 103 -18.31 2.94 -19.46
N VAL A 104 -17.82 3.84 -20.31
CA VAL A 104 -17.34 3.50 -21.66
C VAL A 104 -16.07 2.64 -21.63
N PHE A 105 -15.38 2.61 -20.50
CA PHE A 105 -14.20 1.76 -20.27
C PHE A 105 -14.57 0.37 -19.69
N GLY A 106 -15.87 0.08 -19.54
CA GLY A 106 -16.37 -1.18 -19.01
C GLY A 106 -16.49 -1.22 -17.49
N ALA A 107 -16.62 -2.41 -16.92
CA ALA A 107 -16.70 -2.61 -15.47
C ALA A 107 -15.42 -2.14 -14.76
N GLY A 108 -15.57 -1.56 -13.61
CA GLY A 108 -14.46 -1.10 -12.74
C GLY A 108 -14.97 -0.85 -11.33
N GLN A 109 -14.08 -0.52 -10.42
CA GLN A 109 -14.45 -0.29 -9.03
C GLN A 109 -15.34 0.94 -8.87
N LEU A 110 -16.12 0.94 -7.78
CA LEU A 110 -16.89 2.10 -7.36
C LEU A 110 -15.95 3.33 -7.33
N PRO A 111 -16.28 4.40 -8.08
CA PRO A 111 -15.37 5.53 -8.20
C PRO A 111 -15.29 6.34 -6.91
N LEU A 112 -14.11 6.89 -6.64
CA LEU A 112 -13.97 7.93 -5.63
C LEU A 112 -14.94 9.09 -5.94
N PRO A 113 -15.69 9.58 -4.95
CA PRO A 113 -16.50 10.78 -5.10
C PRO A 113 -15.70 11.99 -5.60
N GLU A 114 -16.35 12.92 -6.28
CA GLU A 114 -15.71 14.13 -6.78
C GLU A 114 -15.07 14.94 -5.64
N SER A 115 -15.77 15.04 -4.51
CA SER A 115 -15.32 15.76 -3.30
C SER A 115 -14.12 15.12 -2.60
N THR A 116 -13.78 13.88 -2.92
CA THR A 116 -12.65 13.19 -2.28
C THR A 116 -11.33 13.77 -2.77
N VAL A 117 -10.57 14.35 -1.84
CA VAL A 117 -9.22 14.84 -2.08
C VAL A 117 -8.22 13.70 -1.85
N THR A 118 -7.23 13.58 -2.75
CA THR A 118 -6.16 12.58 -2.66
C THR A 118 -4.81 13.22 -2.39
N VAL A 119 -3.88 12.41 -1.89
CA VAL A 119 -2.48 12.83 -1.71
C VAL A 119 -1.86 13.36 -3.00
N ALA A 120 -2.18 12.76 -4.16
CA ALA A 120 -1.67 13.21 -5.46
C ALA A 120 -2.17 14.64 -5.81
N GLN A 121 -3.43 14.97 -5.53
CA GLN A 121 -3.95 16.33 -5.72
C GLN A 121 -3.23 17.36 -4.84
N ILE A 122 -2.95 17.00 -3.58
CA ILE A 122 -2.21 17.87 -2.66
C ILE A 122 -0.78 18.09 -3.14
N LEU A 123 -0.07 17.02 -3.49
CA LEU A 123 1.30 17.10 -3.98
C LEU A 123 1.39 17.86 -5.32
N LYS A 124 0.47 17.62 -6.23
CA LYS A 124 0.35 18.39 -7.49
C LYS A 124 0.18 19.89 -7.21
N SER A 125 -0.70 20.25 -6.27
CA SER A 125 -0.90 21.66 -5.89
C SER A 125 0.35 22.27 -5.24
N ALA A 126 1.23 21.48 -4.66
CA ALA A 126 2.51 21.87 -4.10
C ALA A 126 3.66 21.90 -5.12
N GLY A 127 3.37 21.69 -6.41
CA GLY A 127 4.34 21.78 -7.52
C GLY A 127 5.04 20.47 -7.86
N TYR A 128 4.55 19.33 -7.37
CA TYR A 128 5.10 18.02 -7.73
C TYR A 128 4.60 17.59 -9.11
N ALA A 129 5.47 17.00 -9.93
CA ALA A 129 5.07 16.14 -11.03
C ALA A 129 4.54 14.83 -10.44
N THR A 130 3.41 14.31 -10.94
CA THR A 130 2.72 13.19 -10.31
C THR A 130 2.45 12.06 -11.29
N ALA A 131 2.78 10.81 -10.92
CA ALA A 131 2.51 9.64 -11.75
C ALA A 131 1.94 8.48 -10.94
N CYS A 132 1.04 7.71 -11.59
CA CYS A 132 0.54 6.45 -11.11
C CYS A 132 0.81 5.37 -12.15
N MET A 133 1.58 4.35 -11.79
CA MET A 133 1.91 3.23 -12.68
C MET A 133 1.56 1.90 -12.05
N GLY A 134 0.91 1.05 -12.83
CA GLY A 134 0.42 -0.26 -12.39
C GLY A 134 -1.09 -0.28 -12.17
N LYS A 135 -1.55 -0.69 -11.00
CA LYS A 135 -2.96 -0.94 -10.66
C LYS A 135 -3.59 0.23 -9.91
N TRP A 136 -4.58 0.89 -10.52
CA TRP A 136 -5.34 1.97 -9.87
C TRP A 136 -6.50 1.45 -9.00
N GLY A 137 -7.61 1.08 -9.63
CA GLY A 137 -8.74 0.41 -9.00
C GLY A 137 -9.63 1.27 -8.11
N MET A 138 -9.75 2.57 -8.38
CA MET A 138 -10.60 3.51 -7.62
C MET A 138 -11.51 4.36 -8.53
N GLY A 139 -11.82 3.86 -9.72
CA GLY A 139 -12.73 4.44 -10.69
C GLY A 139 -12.17 4.48 -12.11
N GLN A 140 -13.07 4.36 -13.12
CA GLN A 140 -12.73 4.40 -14.54
C GLN A 140 -12.42 5.84 -14.99
N PHE A 141 -11.81 6.03 -16.17
CA PHE A 141 -11.36 7.33 -16.66
C PHE A 141 -12.50 8.33 -16.88
N ASP A 142 -13.67 7.88 -17.28
CA ASP A 142 -14.87 8.71 -17.46
C ASP A 142 -15.60 9.03 -16.16
N THR A 143 -15.21 8.43 -15.05
CA THR A 143 -15.81 8.66 -13.72
C THR A 143 -15.09 9.76 -12.93
N THR A 144 -15.65 10.13 -11.78
CA THR A 144 -15.02 11.04 -10.81
C THR A 144 -13.75 10.46 -10.16
N GLY A 145 -13.61 9.13 -10.17
CA GLY A 145 -12.48 8.40 -9.60
C GLY A 145 -11.32 8.17 -10.56
N SER A 146 -11.33 8.75 -11.77
CA SER A 146 -10.20 8.67 -12.72
C SER A 146 -8.89 9.09 -12.07
N PRO A 147 -7.78 8.35 -12.26
CA PRO A 147 -6.48 8.74 -11.71
C PRO A 147 -6.06 10.14 -12.19
N LEU A 148 -6.38 10.51 -13.44
CA LEU A 148 -6.05 11.82 -13.99
C LEU A 148 -6.86 12.95 -13.32
N LYS A 149 -8.12 12.69 -12.93
CA LYS A 149 -8.94 13.63 -12.16
C LYS A 149 -8.57 13.67 -10.68
N LYS A 150 -7.90 12.62 -10.19
CA LYS A 150 -7.46 12.48 -8.80
C LYS A 150 -6.01 12.89 -8.57
N GLY A 151 -5.45 13.70 -9.50
CA GLY A 151 -4.23 14.45 -9.29
C GLY A 151 -2.99 13.87 -9.95
N PHE A 152 -3.08 12.79 -10.70
CA PHE A 152 -1.94 12.28 -11.45
C PHE A 152 -1.84 12.92 -12.84
N ASP A 153 -0.63 13.37 -13.21
CA ASP A 153 -0.31 13.91 -14.53
C ASP A 153 -0.07 12.80 -15.55
N HIS A 154 0.45 11.67 -15.07
CA HIS A 154 0.76 10.51 -15.88
C HIS A 154 0.15 9.24 -15.27
N PHE A 155 -0.38 8.38 -16.13
CA PHE A 155 -0.88 7.06 -15.74
C PHE A 155 -0.47 6.03 -16.80
N TYR A 156 0.06 4.88 -16.33
CA TYR A 156 0.33 3.74 -17.20
C TYR A 156 0.01 2.42 -16.48
N GLY A 157 -0.81 1.56 -17.09
CA GLY A 157 -1.10 0.24 -16.53
C GLY A 157 -2.57 -0.17 -16.54
N TYR A 158 -3.07 -0.66 -15.42
CA TYR A 158 -4.41 -1.21 -15.25
C TYR A 158 -5.31 -0.23 -14.49
N ASN A 159 -6.38 0.22 -15.14
CA ASN A 159 -7.35 1.07 -14.47
C ASN A 159 -8.26 0.29 -13.51
N GLY A 160 -8.64 -0.96 -13.86
CA GLY A 160 -9.54 -1.81 -13.07
C GLY A 160 -8.83 -2.94 -12.31
N GLN A 161 -9.43 -3.37 -11.19
CA GLN A 161 -8.89 -4.43 -10.33
C GLN A 161 -8.87 -5.80 -11.02
N VAL A 162 -9.99 -6.19 -11.66
CA VAL A 162 -10.10 -7.51 -12.32
C VAL A 162 -9.13 -7.63 -13.48
N HIS A 163 -8.99 -6.56 -14.29
CA HIS A 163 -8.04 -6.52 -15.39
C HIS A 163 -6.59 -6.67 -14.91
N ALA A 164 -6.26 -6.11 -13.76
CA ALA A 164 -4.93 -6.20 -13.16
C ALA A 164 -4.53 -7.62 -12.68
N HIS A 165 -5.45 -8.58 -12.72
CA HIS A 165 -5.14 -9.99 -12.45
C HIS A 165 -4.70 -10.77 -13.71
N ASP A 166 -4.64 -10.11 -14.87
CA ASP A 166 -4.12 -10.70 -16.11
C ASP A 166 -2.71 -10.15 -16.38
N TYR A 167 -1.71 -11.01 -16.23
CA TYR A 167 -0.31 -10.64 -16.41
C TYR A 167 0.14 -10.62 -17.89
N PHE A 168 -0.67 -11.19 -18.77
CA PHE A 168 -0.47 -11.15 -20.22
C PHE A 168 -1.72 -10.60 -20.91
N PRO A 169 -2.15 -9.37 -20.55
CA PRO A 169 -3.36 -8.78 -21.07
C PRO A 169 -3.23 -8.49 -22.57
N THR A 170 -4.35 -8.38 -23.24
CA THR A 170 -4.38 -7.96 -24.64
C THR A 170 -4.30 -6.45 -24.82
N TRP A 171 -4.31 -5.69 -23.74
CA TRP A 171 -4.18 -4.23 -23.73
C TRP A 171 -3.83 -3.69 -22.34
N LEU A 172 -3.26 -2.48 -22.31
CA LEU A 172 -3.05 -1.65 -21.11
C LEU A 172 -3.55 -0.23 -21.41
N HIS A 173 -3.46 0.67 -20.45
CA HIS A 173 -3.70 2.09 -20.63
C HIS A 173 -2.42 2.92 -20.52
N ASP A 174 -2.30 3.94 -21.39
CA ASP A 174 -1.40 5.10 -21.26
C ASP A 174 -2.30 6.34 -21.20
N GLY A 175 -2.49 6.87 -19.99
CA GLY A 175 -3.59 7.79 -19.70
C GLY A 175 -4.94 7.15 -20.06
N GLU A 176 -5.79 7.87 -20.76
CA GLU A 176 -7.08 7.34 -21.27
C GLU A 176 -6.93 6.46 -22.51
N LYS A 177 -5.76 6.50 -23.15
CA LYS A 177 -5.52 5.76 -24.39
C LYS A 177 -5.27 4.29 -24.08
N ARG A 178 -6.04 3.43 -24.75
CA ARG A 178 -5.81 1.99 -24.75
C ARG A 178 -4.64 1.64 -25.67
N ILE A 179 -3.66 0.91 -25.13
CA ILE A 179 -2.50 0.37 -25.84
C ILE A 179 -2.77 -1.12 -26.08
N GLU A 180 -2.95 -1.49 -27.35
CA GLU A 180 -3.22 -2.88 -27.72
C GLU A 180 -1.95 -3.73 -27.67
N LEU A 181 -2.08 -4.96 -27.18
CA LEU A 181 -1.04 -5.98 -27.09
C LEU A 181 -1.50 -7.25 -27.84
N PRO A 182 -1.63 -7.17 -29.18
CA PRO A 182 -2.22 -8.24 -29.98
C PRO A 182 -1.41 -9.53 -29.93
N GLU A 183 -0.13 -9.48 -29.59
CA GLU A 183 0.75 -10.64 -29.39
C GLU A 183 0.32 -11.53 -28.22
N ASN A 184 -0.53 -11.04 -27.31
CA ASN A 184 -1.12 -11.81 -26.22
C ASN A 184 -2.48 -12.42 -26.59
N ALA A 185 -2.99 -12.13 -27.79
CA ALA A 185 -4.28 -12.65 -28.23
C ALA A 185 -4.31 -14.19 -28.20
N ASN A 186 -5.50 -14.73 -27.96
CA ASN A 186 -5.73 -16.19 -27.86
C ASN A 186 -4.88 -16.91 -26.78
N GLY A 187 -4.44 -16.18 -25.76
CA GLY A 187 -3.64 -16.73 -24.65
C GLY A 187 -2.18 -17.01 -24.99
N ALA A 188 -1.63 -16.33 -26.01
CA ALA A 188 -0.24 -16.57 -26.48
C ALA A 188 0.86 -16.16 -25.50
N LYS A 189 0.56 -15.32 -24.50
CA LYS A 189 1.46 -14.93 -23.39
C LYS A 189 2.87 -14.52 -23.84
N LYS A 190 2.96 -13.57 -24.78
CA LYS A 190 4.23 -13.09 -25.34
C LYS A 190 4.77 -11.85 -24.63
N THR A 191 3.89 -10.91 -24.28
CA THR A 191 4.27 -9.65 -23.66
C THR A 191 3.76 -9.61 -22.22
N TYR A 192 4.69 -9.67 -21.27
CA TYR A 192 4.40 -9.59 -19.83
C TYR A 192 4.18 -8.13 -19.44
N ALA A 193 3.02 -7.83 -18.87
CA ALA A 193 2.62 -6.45 -18.57
C ALA A 193 3.57 -5.74 -17.62
N GLN A 194 4.12 -6.47 -16.62
CA GLN A 194 5.03 -5.88 -15.66
C GLN A 194 6.32 -5.36 -16.32
N ASN A 195 6.76 -5.95 -17.45
CA ASN A 195 7.91 -5.43 -18.21
C ASN A 195 7.64 -4.03 -18.75
N LEU A 196 6.42 -3.82 -19.29
CA LEU A 196 6.01 -2.53 -19.84
C LEU A 196 5.82 -1.48 -18.74
N ILE A 197 5.19 -1.87 -17.64
CA ILE A 197 4.97 -0.99 -16.49
C ILE A 197 6.31 -0.55 -15.89
N GLN A 198 7.24 -1.49 -15.66
CA GLN A 198 8.57 -1.18 -15.14
C GLN A 198 9.37 -0.27 -16.09
N GLN A 199 9.28 -0.53 -17.37
CA GLN A 199 9.93 0.32 -18.39
C GLN A 199 9.40 1.76 -18.33
N ASP A 200 8.07 1.92 -18.20
CA ASP A 200 7.45 3.24 -18.09
C ASP A 200 7.85 3.94 -16.80
N VAL A 201 7.91 3.23 -15.65
CA VAL A 201 8.43 3.74 -14.38
C VAL A 201 9.84 4.33 -14.57
N LEU A 202 10.76 3.55 -15.13
CA LEU A 202 12.15 3.99 -15.29
C LEU A 202 12.25 5.15 -16.29
N ASN A 203 11.51 5.10 -17.38
CA ASN A 203 11.48 6.16 -18.39
C ASN A 203 10.92 7.47 -17.84
N TRP A 204 9.84 7.39 -17.04
CA TRP A 204 9.22 8.57 -16.44
C TRP A 204 10.11 9.19 -15.38
N VAL A 205 10.63 8.39 -14.43
CA VAL A 205 11.57 8.86 -13.40
C VAL A 205 12.81 9.45 -14.03
N GLY A 206 13.38 8.82 -15.07
CA GLY A 206 14.57 9.30 -15.80
C GLY A 206 14.42 10.69 -16.42
N LYS A 207 13.19 11.16 -16.59
CA LYS A 207 12.90 12.52 -17.10
C LYS A 207 12.71 13.56 -16.01
N GLN A 208 12.59 13.16 -14.74
CA GLN A 208 12.36 14.08 -13.62
C GLN A 208 13.69 14.62 -13.10
N LYS A 209 14.09 15.84 -13.54
CA LYS A 209 15.38 16.43 -13.15
C LYS A 209 15.23 17.73 -12.36
N ASP A 210 14.21 18.52 -12.68
CA ASP A 210 14.17 19.93 -12.29
C ASP A 210 13.04 20.23 -11.26
N HIS A 211 12.16 19.28 -11.00
CA HIS A 211 11.02 19.43 -10.08
C HIS A 211 10.88 18.22 -9.17
N PRO A 212 10.41 18.42 -7.94
CA PRO A 212 10.05 17.30 -7.08
C PRO A 212 8.94 16.47 -7.73
N PHE A 213 8.96 15.17 -7.51
CA PHE A 213 7.97 14.29 -8.08
C PHE A 213 7.39 13.32 -7.05
N PHE A 214 6.16 12.90 -7.30
CA PHE A 214 5.47 11.82 -6.60
C PHE A 214 5.17 10.69 -7.58
N LEU A 215 5.75 9.52 -7.31
CA LEU A 215 5.44 8.30 -8.02
C LEU A 215 4.66 7.35 -7.09
N PHE A 216 3.43 7.03 -7.49
CA PHE A 216 2.68 5.92 -6.94
C PHE A 216 2.88 4.69 -7.84
N TYR A 217 3.86 3.84 -7.49
CA TYR A 217 4.14 2.60 -8.19
C TYR A 217 3.31 1.46 -7.59
N ALA A 218 2.11 1.28 -8.10
CA ALA A 218 1.13 0.30 -7.64
C ALA A 218 1.29 -1.02 -8.41
N THR A 219 2.36 -1.76 -8.14
CA THR A 219 2.63 -3.02 -8.84
C THR A 219 1.53 -4.07 -8.57
N THR A 220 1.32 -4.98 -9.52
CA THR A 220 0.39 -6.10 -9.35
C THR A 220 1.04 -7.33 -8.72
N LEU A 221 2.35 -7.28 -8.47
CA LEU A 221 3.11 -8.39 -7.88
C LEU A 221 2.97 -8.43 -6.36
N PRO A 222 2.89 -9.64 -5.78
CA PRO A 222 2.78 -10.96 -6.38
C PRO A 222 1.33 -11.54 -6.41
N HIS A 223 0.29 -10.74 -6.68
CA HIS A 223 -1.13 -11.15 -6.65
C HIS A 223 -1.42 -12.38 -7.55
N GLY A 224 -2.32 -13.26 -7.12
CA GLY A 224 -2.81 -14.39 -7.97
C GLY A 224 -3.54 -13.89 -9.23
N LYS A 225 -3.39 -14.53 -10.32
CA LYS A 225 -3.16 -15.89 -10.85
C LYS A 225 -1.71 -16.43 -10.87
N TYR A 226 -0.72 -15.91 -10.29
CA TYR A 226 0.67 -16.39 -10.29
C TYR A 226 1.17 -16.82 -11.68
N GLU A 227 1.39 -15.86 -12.51
CA GLU A 227 1.92 -16.00 -13.87
C GLU A 227 3.10 -15.04 -14.04
N ILE A 228 4.17 -15.54 -14.60
CA ILE A 228 5.37 -14.77 -14.89
C ILE A 228 6.01 -15.24 -16.22
N ASP A 229 6.69 -14.35 -16.91
CA ASP A 229 7.39 -14.66 -18.16
C ASP A 229 8.68 -15.43 -17.97
N ASN A 230 9.32 -15.31 -16.80
CA ASN A 230 10.59 -15.96 -16.49
C ASN A 230 10.64 -16.42 -15.04
N LEU A 231 10.79 -17.73 -14.85
CA LEU A 231 10.92 -18.35 -13.52
C LEU A 231 12.30 -18.14 -12.88
N GLY A 232 13.30 -17.69 -13.62
CA GLY A 232 14.65 -17.47 -13.14
C GLY A 232 15.23 -18.69 -12.43
N GLU A 233 15.80 -18.51 -11.25
CA GLU A 233 16.40 -19.58 -10.43
C GLU A 233 15.39 -20.62 -9.94
N TYR A 234 14.09 -20.33 -9.99
CA TYR A 234 13.04 -21.24 -9.50
C TYR A 234 12.59 -22.25 -10.56
N ALA A 235 12.98 -22.12 -11.82
CA ALA A 235 12.57 -23.02 -12.91
C ALA A 235 12.83 -24.50 -12.60
N ASN A 236 14.00 -24.79 -12.03
CA ASN A 236 14.47 -26.15 -11.76
C ASN A 236 14.41 -26.52 -10.26
N ARG A 237 13.58 -25.82 -9.46
CA ARG A 237 13.41 -26.18 -8.04
C ARG A 237 12.66 -27.50 -7.91
N GLU A 238 13.36 -28.54 -7.48
CA GLU A 238 12.80 -29.87 -7.24
C GLU A 238 11.79 -29.83 -6.08
N GLY A 239 10.72 -30.60 -6.20
CA GLY A 239 9.67 -30.68 -5.20
C GLY A 239 8.69 -29.52 -5.16
N TRP A 240 8.92 -28.44 -5.94
CA TRP A 240 8.01 -27.30 -6.03
C TRP A 240 7.04 -27.49 -7.21
N ASN A 241 5.76 -27.21 -6.96
CA ASN A 241 4.76 -27.14 -8.03
C ASN A 241 4.85 -25.78 -8.78
N ASP A 242 4.17 -25.66 -9.93
CA ASP A 242 4.21 -24.46 -10.77
C ASP A 242 3.74 -23.21 -10.03
N GLN A 243 2.74 -23.32 -9.16
CA GLN A 243 2.22 -22.19 -8.38
C GLN A 243 3.28 -21.66 -7.41
N GLN A 244 4.02 -22.53 -6.75
CA GLN A 244 5.11 -22.17 -5.85
C GLN A 244 6.27 -21.52 -6.59
N LYS A 245 6.66 -22.07 -7.76
CA LYS A 245 7.71 -21.50 -8.60
C LYS A 245 7.34 -20.12 -9.13
N ASN A 246 6.13 -19.98 -9.66
CA ASN A 246 5.63 -18.70 -10.18
C ASN A 246 5.58 -17.65 -9.07
N TYR A 247 5.03 -18.00 -7.90
CA TYR A 247 4.94 -17.07 -6.77
C TYR A 247 6.31 -16.55 -6.34
N ALA A 248 7.27 -17.44 -6.11
CA ALA A 248 8.63 -17.07 -5.72
C ALA A 248 9.30 -16.18 -6.78
N ALA A 249 9.14 -16.52 -8.06
CA ALA A 249 9.67 -15.73 -9.16
C ALA A 249 9.01 -14.33 -9.24
N MET A 250 7.70 -14.20 -8.95
CA MET A 250 7.00 -12.93 -8.92
C MET A 250 7.48 -12.03 -7.77
N VAL A 251 7.73 -12.59 -6.58
CA VAL A 251 8.32 -11.83 -5.46
C VAL A 251 9.74 -11.37 -5.78
N SER A 252 10.59 -12.25 -6.34
CA SER A 252 11.94 -11.86 -6.76
C SER A 252 11.93 -10.88 -7.94
N ARG A 253 10.91 -10.92 -8.78
CA ARG A 253 10.72 -9.90 -9.83
C ARG A 253 10.39 -8.53 -9.23
N LEU A 254 9.51 -8.45 -8.25
CA LEU A 254 9.25 -7.21 -7.52
C LEU A 254 10.54 -6.65 -6.90
N ASP A 255 11.34 -7.50 -6.28
CA ASP A 255 12.64 -7.15 -5.73
C ASP A 255 13.57 -6.53 -6.78
N SER A 256 13.66 -7.18 -7.95
CA SER A 256 14.50 -6.69 -9.05
C SER A 256 14.01 -5.38 -9.64
N ASP A 257 12.69 -5.20 -9.75
CA ASP A 257 12.08 -3.95 -10.24
C ASP A 257 12.39 -2.77 -9.29
N VAL A 258 12.30 -2.98 -7.97
CA VAL A 258 12.69 -1.98 -6.98
C VAL A 258 14.20 -1.73 -7.03
N GLY A 259 15.01 -2.77 -7.18
CA GLY A 259 16.47 -2.65 -7.33
C GLY A 259 16.86 -1.78 -8.53
N ALA A 260 16.23 -1.97 -9.68
CA ALA A 260 16.45 -1.16 -10.87
C ALA A 260 16.05 0.31 -10.66
N LEU A 261 14.93 0.56 -9.97
CA LEU A 261 14.50 1.92 -9.62
C LEU A 261 15.52 2.61 -8.70
N LEU A 262 15.98 1.94 -7.63
CA LEU A 262 17.00 2.50 -6.73
C LEU A 262 18.33 2.76 -7.43
N ALA A 263 18.72 1.90 -8.37
CA ALA A 263 19.92 2.09 -9.19
C ALA A 263 19.80 3.34 -10.07
N LEU A 264 18.65 3.56 -10.70
CA LEU A 264 18.37 4.75 -11.50
C LEU A 264 18.46 6.03 -10.65
N LEU A 265 17.89 6.05 -9.44
CA LEU A 265 17.98 7.22 -8.55
C LEU A 265 19.44 7.58 -8.21
N LYS A 266 20.29 6.56 -7.97
CA LYS A 266 21.73 6.74 -7.73
C LYS A 266 22.45 7.26 -8.99
N GLU A 267 22.16 6.70 -10.17
CA GLU A 267 22.72 7.16 -11.46
C GLU A 267 22.37 8.62 -11.74
N MET A 268 21.12 9.01 -11.49
CA MET A 268 20.64 10.39 -11.66
C MET A 268 21.15 11.35 -10.58
N LYS A 269 21.79 10.86 -9.50
CA LYS A 269 22.25 11.64 -8.34
C LYS A 269 21.12 12.36 -7.60
N ILE A 270 19.95 11.79 -7.55
CA ILE A 270 18.79 12.29 -6.80
C ILE A 270 18.42 11.38 -5.62
N ASP A 271 19.19 10.34 -5.38
CA ASP A 271 18.96 9.34 -4.35
C ASP A 271 18.89 9.96 -2.93
N GLU A 272 19.80 10.89 -2.62
CA GLU A 272 19.84 11.58 -1.31
C GLU A 272 18.66 12.54 -1.09
N ASN A 273 17.96 12.96 -2.16
CA ASN A 273 16.76 13.79 -2.08
C ASN A 273 15.47 12.98 -2.42
N THR A 274 15.48 11.67 -2.22
CA THR A 274 14.33 10.82 -2.56
C THR A 274 13.96 9.92 -1.40
N LEU A 275 12.72 10.06 -0.90
CA LEU A 275 12.09 9.10 -0.01
C LEU A 275 11.47 7.98 -0.84
N VAL A 276 11.89 6.75 -0.60
CA VAL A 276 11.27 5.54 -1.16
C VAL A 276 10.64 4.74 -0.04
N ILE A 277 9.34 4.50 -0.14
CA ILE A 277 8.60 3.60 0.76
C ILE A 277 8.08 2.43 -0.07
N ILE A 278 8.26 1.20 0.41
CA ILE A 278 7.55 0.03 -0.09
C ILE A 278 6.67 -0.54 1.01
N ALA A 279 5.44 -0.93 0.65
CA ALA A 279 4.51 -1.62 1.55
C ALA A 279 3.59 -2.58 0.77
N GLY A 280 2.96 -3.53 1.48
CA GLY A 280 1.86 -4.33 0.95
C GLY A 280 0.52 -3.58 1.06
N ASP A 281 -0.44 -3.87 0.17
CA ASP A 281 -1.78 -3.29 0.25
C ASP A 281 -2.72 -4.07 1.17
N ASN A 282 -2.51 -5.36 1.34
CA ASN A 282 -3.20 -6.25 2.29
C ASN A 282 -2.39 -7.54 2.50
N GLY A 283 -2.84 -8.41 3.40
CA GLY A 283 -2.20 -9.71 3.64
C GLY A 283 -2.19 -10.63 2.44
N SER A 284 -1.38 -11.69 2.53
CA SER A 284 -1.26 -12.74 1.52
C SER A 284 -2.63 -13.25 1.06
N SER A 285 -2.75 -13.54 -0.24
CA SER A 285 -3.94 -14.19 -0.80
C SER A 285 -4.04 -15.68 -0.50
N PHE A 286 -3.01 -16.28 0.06
CA PHE A 286 -2.96 -17.69 0.42
C PHE A 286 -3.41 -17.95 1.85
N ALA A 287 -4.22 -18.97 2.03
CA ALA A 287 -4.43 -19.57 3.35
C ALA A 287 -3.15 -20.30 3.81
N GLU A 288 -2.88 -20.27 5.10
CA GLU A 288 -1.73 -20.96 5.74
C GLU A 288 -1.60 -22.43 5.32
N LYS A 289 -2.73 -23.12 5.13
CA LYS A 289 -2.79 -24.54 4.71
C LYS A 289 -2.67 -24.76 3.20
N SER A 290 -2.54 -23.69 2.40
CA SER A 290 -2.29 -23.86 0.96
C SER A 290 -0.86 -24.34 0.70
N PRO A 291 -0.58 -25.01 -0.44
CA PRO A 291 0.79 -25.44 -0.76
C PRO A 291 1.80 -24.29 -0.76
N VAL A 292 1.40 -23.09 -1.14
CA VAL A 292 2.26 -21.89 -1.14
C VAL A 292 2.48 -21.41 0.29
N GLY A 293 1.41 -21.26 1.09
CA GLY A 293 1.50 -20.84 2.48
C GLY A 293 2.33 -21.80 3.34
N GLN A 294 2.18 -23.12 3.13
CA GLN A 294 2.97 -24.13 3.83
C GLN A 294 4.46 -24.09 3.46
N LEU A 295 4.78 -23.82 2.20
CA LEU A 295 6.17 -23.80 1.75
C LEU A 295 6.91 -22.53 2.18
N PHE A 296 6.29 -21.37 2.04
CA PHE A 296 6.99 -20.09 2.22
C PHE A 296 6.75 -19.44 3.58
N ASP A 297 5.82 -20.00 4.37
CA ASP A 297 5.51 -19.50 5.71
C ASP A 297 5.31 -17.98 5.77
N GLN A 298 4.41 -17.52 4.95
CA GLN A 298 4.12 -16.08 4.73
C GLN A 298 3.70 -15.32 5.99
N SER A 299 3.36 -16.04 7.05
CA SER A 299 2.95 -15.48 8.33
C SER A 299 4.12 -15.24 9.32
N MET A 300 5.35 -15.03 8.84
CA MET A 300 6.54 -14.85 9.68
C MET A 300 6.78 -16.00 10.67
N GLY A 301 6.85 -17.23 10.17
CA GLY A 301 7.08 -18.41 10.99
C GLY A 301 5.83 -18.85 11.76
N GLY A 302 4.64 -18.66 11.16
CA GLY A 302 3.37 -19.02 11.78
C GLY A 302 2.89 -18.06 12.87
N LYS A 303 3.56 -16.88 13.01
CA LYS A 303 3.24 -15.93 14.08
C LYS A 303 1.99 -15.08 13.81
N LEU A 304 1.70 -14.75 12.55
CA LEU A 304 0.58 -13.87 12.21
C LEU A 304 -0.61 -14.70 11.72
N ARG A 305 -1.70 -14.68 12.47
CA ARG A 305 -2.93 -15.38 12.12
C ARG A 305 -3.66 -14.69 10.97
N GLY A 306 -4.25 -15.48 10.08
CA GLY A 306 -5.14 -15.00 9.03
C GLY A 306 -4.39 -14.58 7.76
N PHE A 307 -5.17 -14.10 6.81
CA PHE A 307 -4.73 -13.72 5.46
C PHE A 307 -5.76 -12.74 4.86
N LYS A 308 -5.58 -12.34 3.61
CA LYS A 308 -6.49 -11.45 2.86
C LYS A 308 -7.96 -11.73 3.17
N ARG A 309 -8.76 -10.68 3.38
CA ARG A 309 -10.16 -10.67 3.83
C ARG A 309 -10.38 -11.05 5.30
N GLY A 310 -9.33 -11.24 6.09
CA GLY A 310 -9.40 -11.43 7.53
C GLY A 310 -9.01 -10.18 8.29
N MET A 311 -9.55 -9.99 9.51
CA MET A 311 -9.23 -8.86 10.38
C MET A 311 -8.14 -9.19 11.42
N TYR A 312 -7.52 -10.35 11.30
CA TYR A 312 -6.37 -10.72 12.13
C TYR A 312 -5.07 -10.12 11.58
N GLU A 313 -4.00 -10.21 12.36
CA GLU A 313 -2.71 -9.59 12.01
C GLU A 313 -2.22 -9.99 10.62
N GLY A 314 -2.29 -11.25 10.22
CA GLY A 314 -1.87 -11.73 8.90
C GLY A 314 -2.69 -11.16 7.72
N GLY A 315 -3.88 -10.61 7.98
CA GLY A 315 -4.68 -9.92 6.97
C GLY A 315 -4.40 -8.41 6.88
N LEU A 316 -3.94 -7.80 7.96
CA LEU A 316 -3.82 -6.35 8.12
C LEU A 316 -2.38 -5.85 8.23
N ARG A 317 -1.49 -6.61 8.88
CA ARG A 317 -0.09 -6.23 9.12
C ARG A 317 0.76 -6.57 7.91
N GLN A 318 1.44 -5.56 7.35
CA GLN A 318 2.12 -5.62 6.07
C GLN A 318 3.63 -5.46 6.21
N PRO A 319 4.45 -5.93 5.26
CA PRO A 319 5.82 -5.47 5.16
C PRO A 319 5.84 -3.98 4.84
N ALA A 320 6.77 -3.26 5.46
CA ALA A 320 7.07 -1.89 5.07
C ALA A 320 8.53 -1.56 5.32
N ILE A 321 9.15 -0.90 4.35
CA ILE A 321 10.52 -0.41 4.42
C ILE A 321 10.51 1.03 3.91
N ALA A 322 11.14 1.96 4.64
CA ALA A 322 11.39 3.31 4.17
C ALA A 322 12.90 3.55 4.06
N ARG A 323 13.32 4.13 2.93
CA ARG A 323 14.70 4.49 2.66
C ARG A 323 14.77 5.92 2.15
N TRP A 324 15.62 6.72 2.78
CA TRP A 324 15.98 8.06 2.36
C TRP A 324 17.38 8.35 2.91
N PRO A 325 18.43 8.21 2.09
CA PRO A 325 19.81 8.36 2.56
C PRO A 325 20.04 9.68 3.29
N GLY A 326 20.73 9.61 4.44
CA GLY A 326 21.00 10.78 5.27
C GLY A 326 19.81 11.31 6.09
N THR A 327 18.60 10.83 5.87
CA THR A 327 17.38 11.31 6.55
C THR A 327 16.66 10.22 7.34
N VAL A 328 16.39 9.07 6.71
CA VAL A 328 15.84 7.89 7.39
C VAL A 328 17.01 7.07 7.96
N PRO A 329 17.00 6.71 9.26
CA PRO A 329 18.07 5.93 9.87
C PRO A 329 18.26 4.57 9.19
N ALA A 330 19.52 4.28 8.81
CA ALA A 330 19.89 2.99 8.25
C ALA A 330 19.91 1.89 9.33
N ALA A 331 19.64 0.65 8.91
CA ALA A 331 19.66 -0.56 9.73
C ALA A 331 18.76 -0.49 10.98
N ARG A 332 17.75 0.38 10.97
CA ARG A 332 16.76 0.50 12.05
C ARG A 332 15.64 -0.52 11.85
N ILE A 333 15.26 -1.20 12.93
CA ILE A 333 14.02 -1.97 13.01
C ILE A 333 13.09 -1.24 13.97
N SER A 334 11.88 -0.93 13.53
CA SER A 334 10.86 -0.28 14.35
C SER A 334 9.66 -1.18 14.54
N ASN A 335 9.27 -1.36 15.80
CA ASN A 335 8.09 -2.13 16.22
C ASN A 335 6.90 -1.22 16.58
N GLU A 336 7.01 0.09 16.34
CA GLU A 336 5.91 1.00 16.60
C GLU A 336 4.87 0.96 15.47
N PRO A 337 3.57 0.89 15.80
CA PRO A 337 2.51 0.73 14.80
C PRO A 337 2.21 2.03 14.04
N TRP A 338 1.98 1.90 12.75
CA TRP A 338 1.47 2.92 11.87
C TRP A 338 0.62 2.30 10.76
N ALA A 339 -0.12 3.10 9.99
CA ALA A 339 -1.02 2.59 8.96
C ALA A 339 -0.94 3.39 7.65
N LEU A 340 -1.40 2.80 6.55
CA LEU A 340 -1.33 3.42 5.22
C LEU A 340 -2.04 4.78 5.15
N TRP A 341 -3.08 5.02 5.94
CA TRP A 341 -3.74 6.34 5.99
C TRP A 341 -2.88 7.45 6.61
N ASP A 342 -1.74 7.13 7.20
CA ASP A 342 -0.76 8.10 7.69
C ASP A 342 0.06 8.72 6.55
N PHE A 343 0.01 8.13 5.35
CA PHE A 343 0.81 8.60 4.23
C PHE A 343 0.38 9.99 3.72
N LEU A 344 -0.94 10.25 3.63
CA LEU A 344 -1.42 11.55 3.14
C LEU A 344 -0.90 12.74 3.98
N PRO A 345 -1.07 12.81 5.32
CA PRO A 345 -0.51 13.89 6.11
C PRO A 345 1.03 13.90 6.11
N THR A 346 1.69 12.74 6.01
CA THR A 346 3.14 12.64 5.90
C THR A 346 3.66 13.29 4.62
N ALA A 347 3.09 12.93 3.48
CA ALA A 347 3.47 13.50 2.18
C ALA A 347 3.17 15.00 2.12
N THR A 348 2.06 15.44 2.73
CA THR A 348 1.68 16.85 2.83
C THR A 348 2.74 17.65 3.60
N GLU A 349 3.19 17.16 4.76
CA GLU A 349 4.22 17.79 5.57
C GLU A 349 5.58 17.83 4.82
N LEU A 350 5.98 16.71 4.19
CA LEU A 350 7.23 16.65 3.40
C LEU A 350 7.24 17.62 2.23
N ALA A 351 6.09 17.89 1.64
CA ALA A 351 5.93 18.84 0.54
C ALA A 351 5.80 20.30 0.98
N ASP A 352 5.85 20.59 2.28
CA ASP A 352 5.48 21.90 2.85
C ASP A 352 4.14 22.40 2.29
N ALA A 353 3.19 21.48 2.13
CA ALA A 353 1.86 21.77 1.64
C ALA A 353 0.88 21.94 2.80
N LYS A 354 -0.26 22.57 2.51
CA LYS A 354 -1.33 22.73 3.50
C LYS A 354 -2.50 21.79 3.13
N LEU A 355 -2.99 21.08 4.11
CA LEU A 355 -4.27 20.39 3.96
C LEU A 355 -5.39 21.43 3.80
N PRO A 356 -6.33 21.24 2.86
CA PRO A 356 -7.52 22.05 2.82
C PRO A 356 -8.21 22.06 4.18
N ALA A 357 -8.66 23.22 4.64
CA ALA A 357 -9.28 23.36 5.98
C ALA A 357 -10.52 22.47 6.18
N SER A 358 -11.19 22.10 5.09
CA SER A 358 -12.35 21.20 5.09
C SER A 358 -11.99 19.73 5.04
N LEU A 359 -10.71 19.39 4.79
CA LEU A 359 -10.28 18.00 4.69
C LEU A 359 -10.06 17.41 6.08
N GLN A 360 -10.86 16.42 6.41
CA GLN A 360 -10.64 15.57 7.58
C GLN A 360 -9.77 14.39 7.17
N THR A 361 -8.84 13.99 8.05
CA THR A 361 -8.00 12.81 7.90
C THR A 361 -7.89 12.08 9.24
N ASP A 362 -7.86 10.76 9.20
CA ASP A 362 -7.58 9.90 10.36
C ASP A 362 -6.09 9.66 10.53
N GLY A 363 -5.31 10.03 9.51
CA GLY A 363 -3.86 9.86 9.48
C GLY A 363 -3.12 10.90 10.31
N HIS A 364 -1.96 10.51 10.79
CA HIS A 364 -0.99 11.37 11.46
C HIS A 364 0.29 11.41 10.65
N SER A 365 0.97 12.56 10.62
CA SER A 365 2.25 12.64 9.92
C SER A 365 3.31 11.75 10.58
N LEU A 366 4.01 11.00 9.74
CA LEU A 366 5.13 10.13 10.11
C LEU A 366 6.49 10.81 9.95
N VAL A 367 6.59 12.09 9.61
CA VAL A 367 7.87 12.75 9.29
C VAL A 367 8.87 12.62 10.44
N THR A 368 8.46 12.90 11.67
CA THR A 368 9.30 12.69 12.86
C THR A 368 9.70 11.23 13.03
N PHE A 369 8.77 10.31 12.80
CA PHE A 369 9.01 8.88 12.92
C PHE A 369 9.97 8.35 11.85
N LEU A 370 9.81 8.78 10.61
CA LEU A 370 10.73 8.49 9.50
C LEU A 370 12.16 8.96 9.78
N LYS A 371 12.30 10.10 10.45
CA LYS A 371 13.61 10.66 10.86
C LYS A 371 14.19 10.02 12.14
N GLY A 372 13.61 8.92 12.62
CA GLY A 372 14.12 8.15 13.77
C GLY A 372 13.50 8.49 15.11
N GLY A 373 12.54 9.41 15.18
CA GLY A 373 11.74 9.68 16.36
C GLY A 373 10.68 8.59 16.63
N SER A 374 9.79 8.83 17.59
CA SER A 374 8.67 7.93 17.92
C SER A 374 7.52 8.07 16.90
N ALA A 375 6.73 7.01 16.75
CA ALA A 375 5.48 7.05 16.02
C ALA A 375 4.50 8.06 16.67
N PRO A 376 3.61 8.67 15.87
CA PRO A 376 2.59 9.56 16.41
C PRO A 376 1.64 8.81 17.34
N ARG A 377 1.32 9.43 18.49
CA ARG A 377 0.33 8.86 19.41
C ARG A 377 -1.04 8.91 18.80
N ARG A 378 -1.79 7.81 18.98
CA ARG A 378 -3.21 7.73 18.59
C ARG A 378 -3.98 6.90 19.60
N ASP A 379 -5.28 7.18 19.69
CA ASP A 379 -6.15 6.48 20.64
C ASP A 379 -6.44 5.05 20.16
N TYR A 380 -6.57 4.86 18.84
CA TYR A 380 -6.83 3.54 18.24
C TYR A 380 -6.49 3.51 16.74
N PHE A 381 -6.42 2.29 16.20
CA PHE A 381 -6.51 1.95 14.79
C PHE A 381 -7.84 1.26 14.55
N TYR A 382 -8.49 1.54 13.41
CA TYR A 382 -9.77 0.93 13.08
C TYR A 382 -9.81 0.39 11.66
N TRP A 383 -10.40 -0.80 11.51
CA TRP A 383 -10.61 -1.46 10.23
C TRP A 383 -12.01 -2.04 10.14
N GLU A 384 -12.60 -1.98 8.95
CA GLU A 384 -13.82 -2.70 8.61
C GLU A 384 -13.76 -3.19 7.17
N LEU A 385 -14.59 -4.17 6.84
CA LEU A 385 -14.73 -4.72 5.50
C LEU A 385 -16.18 -5.13 5.25
N HIS A 386 -16.72 -4.72 4.10
CA HIS A 386 -18.08 -4.97 3.68
C HIS A 386 -18.22 -6.10 2.65
N GLU A 387 -17.18 -6.93 2.46
CA GLU A 387 -17.22 -8.10 1.60
C GLU A 387 -17.65 -9.34 2.40
N ARG A 388 -18.59 -10.13 1.86
CA ARG A 388 -19.06 -11.38 2.47
C ARG A 388 -19.65 -11.22 3.89
N GLY A 389 -20.18 -10.05 4.20
CA GLY A 389 -20.66 -9.63 5.51
C GLY A 389 -19.96 -8.37 6.00
N PHE A 390 -20.24 -7.98 7.24
CA PHE A 390 -19.61 -6.85 7.90
C PHE A 390 -18.72 -7.34 9.04
N ILE A 391 -17.42 -7.19 8.86
CA ILE A 391 -16.41 -7.56 9.86
C ILE A 391 -15.57 -6.33 10.21
N ARG A 392 -15.06 -6.25 11.43
CA ARG A 392 -14.27 -5.10 11.90
C ARG A 392 -13.24 -5.50 12.95
N ALA A 393 -12.22 -4.66 13.08
CA ALA A 393 -11.24 -4.74 14.14
C ALA A 393 -10.89 -3.34 14.67
N VAL A 394 -10.48 -3.28 15.92
CA VAL A 394 -9.91 -2.11 16.55
C VAL A 394 -8.67 -2.52 17.36
N ARG A 395 -7.60 -1.71 17.27
CA ARG A 395 -6.41 -1.85 18.09
C ARG A 395 -6.20 -0.57 18.89
N PHE A 396 -5.97 -0.68 20.20
CA PHE A 396 -5.61 0.44 21.09
C PHE A 396 -4.50 0.00 22.03
N GLY A 397 -3.37 0.66 21.95
CA GLY A 397 -2.12 0.16 22.55
C GLY A 397 -1.77 -1.22 21.99
N ASP A 398 -1.54 -2.18 22.87
CA ASP A 398 -1.25 -3.58 22.51
C ASP A 398 -2.50 -4.46 22.46
N TRP A 399 -3.65 -3.93 22.81
CA TRP A 399 -4.92 -4.66 22.77
C TRP A 399 -5.56 -4.61 21.38
N LYS A 400 -6.03 -5.75 20.92
CA LYS A 400 -6.78 -5.86 19.65
C LYS A 400 -8.08 -6.62 19.83
N ALA A 401 -9.14 -6.08 19.29
CA ALA A 401 -10.46 -6.69 19.24
C ALA A 401 -10.86 -6.96 17.80
N VAL A 402 -11.45 -8.14 17.55
CA VAL A 402 -11.94 -8.56 16.23
C VAL A 402 -13.39 -8.99 16.35
N ARG A 403 -14.24 -8.48 15.45
CA ARG A 403 -15.65 -8.91 15.32
C ARG A 403 -15.88 -9.43 13.91
N ASN A 404 -16.05 -10.72 13.77
CA ASN A 404 -16.14 -11.44 12.50
C ASN A 404 -17.54 -11.47 11.86
N SER A 405 -18.51 -10.79 12.45
CA SER A 405 -19.86 -10.60 11.89
C SER A 405 -20.53 -9.39 12.52
N THR A 406 -21.59 -8.86 11.92
CA THR A 406 -22.28 -7.64 12.36
C THR A 406 -22.61 -7.62 13.85
N ASN A 407 -23.15 -8.70 14.38
CA ASN A 407 -23.60 -8.83 15.77
C ASN A 407 -22.92 -10.02 16.49
N GLY A 408 -21.82 -10.54 15.96
CA GLY A 408 -21.08 -11.64 16.58
C GLY A 408 -20.33 -11.22 17.84
N PRO A 409 -19.84 -12.19 18.62
CA PRO A 409 -19.00 -11.91 19.76
C PRO A 409 -17.70 -11.22 19.33
N ILE A 410 -17.17 -10.40 20.23
CA ILE A 410 -15.83 -9.83 20.07
C ILE A 410 -14.82 -10.85 20.57
N GLU A 411 -13.82 -11.13 19.75
CA GLU A 411 -12.57 -11.78 20.15
C GLU A 411 -11.59 -10.71 20.60
N PHE A 412 -10.78 -10.97 21.63
CA PHE A 412 -9.92 -9.96 22.26
C PHE A 412 -8.54 -10.53 22.57
N TYR A 413 -7.47 -9.82 22.16
CA TYR A 413 -6.10 -10.31 22.17
C TYR A 413 -5.13 -9.27 22.72
N ASP A 414 -4.06 -9.74 23.39
CA ASP A 414 -2.90 -8.95 23.79
C ASP A 414 -1.74 -9.18 22.81
N LEU A 415 -1.52 -8.25 21.88
CA LEU A 415 -0.49 -8.37 20.84
C LEU A 415 0.95 -8.25 21.39
N ALA A 416 1.13 -7.75 22.61
CA ALA A 416 2.46 -7.69 23.24
C ALA A 416 2.97 -9.09 23.61
N THR A 417 2.07 -10.01 23.94
CA THR A 417 2.38 -11.36 24.38
C THR A 417 1.90 -12.45 23.43
N ASP A 418 0.94 -12.14 22.56
CA ASP A 418 0.30 -13.08 21.61
C ASP A 418 0.09 -12.42 20.24
N GLU A 419 1.19 -12.22 19.48
CA GLU A 419 1.12 -11.71 18.10
C GLU A 419 0.29 -12.61 17.16
N SER A 420 0.11 -13.89 17.54
CA SER A 420 -0.60 -14.90 16.75
C SER A 420 -2.10 -14.88 16.96
N GLU A 421 -2.61 -14.05 17.89
CA GLU A 421 -4.03 -13.98 18.19
C GLU A 421 -4.63 -15.38 18.52
N SER A 422 -3.86 -16.20 19.23
CA SER A 422 -4.19 -17.59 19.53
C SER A 422 -5.08 -17.75 20.77
N THR A 423 -4.98 -16.83 21.71
CA THR A 423 -5.66 -16.90 23.01
C THR A 423 -6.67 -15.78 23.16
N ASN A 424 -7.95 -16.10 23.01
CA ASN A 424 -9.03 -15.14 23.19
C ASN A 424 -9.24 -14.80 24.67
N LEU A 425 -8.93 -13.55 25.03
CA LEU A 425 -9.00 -13.04 26.41
C LEU A 425 -10.32 -12.30 26.72
N ALA A 426 -11.34 -12.34 25.84
CA ALA A 426 -12.57 -11.57 25.97
C ALA A 426 -13.29 -11.79 27.33
N ASN A 427 -13.31 -13.01 27.83
CA ASN A 427 -13.94 -13.34 29.12
C ASN A 427 -13.15 -12.85 30.33
N GLN A 428 -11.84 -12.55 30.17
CA GLN A 428 -10.95 -12.10 31.25
C GLN A 428 -10.94 -10.58 31.38
N HIS A 429 -11.29 -9.85 30.29
CA HIS A 429 -11.23 -8.39 30.24
C HIS A 429 -12.54 -7.77 29.70
N PRO A 430 -13.70 -8.00 30.37
CA PRO A 430 -15.00 -7.54 29.87
C PRO A 430 -15.11 -6.01 29.75
N ASP A 431 -14.39 -5.26 30.59
CA ASP A 431 -14.30 -3.80 30.55
C ASP A 431 -13.56 -3.29 29.30
N LEU A 432 -12.45 -3.94 28.93
CA LEU A 432 -11.70 -3.61 27.71
C LEU A 432 -12.46 -4.03 26.45
N VAL A 433 -13.21 -5.13 26.49
CA VAL A 433 -14.10 -5.54 25.41
C VAL A 433 -15.23 -4.51 25.20
N ALA A 434 -15.83 -3.99 26.29
CA ALA A 434 -16.82 -2.93 26.21
C ALA A 434 -16.22 -1.62 25.62
N LYS A 435 -14.98 -1.28 26.02
CA LYS A 435 -14.24 -0.17 25.41
C LYS A 435 -14.03 -0.39 23.92
N ALA A 436 -13.58 -1.59 23.51
CA ALA A 436 -13.37 -1.94 22.10
C ALA A 436 -14.66 -1.82 21.29
N ASP A 437 -15.80 -2.29 21.81
CA ASP A 437 -17.10 -2.16 21.17
C ASP A 437 -17.50 -0.70 20.98
N SER A 438 -17.31 0.12 22.01
CA SER A 438 -17.56 1.57 21.95
C SER A 438 -16.70 2.27 20.91
N LEU A 439 -15.41 1.92 20.80
CA LEU A 439 -14.51 2.44 19.77
C LEU A 439 -14.94 2.00 18.37
N MET A 440 -15.32 0.72 18.18
CA MET A 440 -15.83 0.21 16.90
C MET A 440 -17.12 0.91 16.46
N MET A 441 -17.96 1.30 17.40
CA MET A 441 -19.20 2.05 17.10
C MET A 441 -18.90 3.51 16.74
N ALA A 442 -18.01 4.16 17.48
CA ALA A 442 -17.66 5.56 17.27
C ALA A 442 -16.86 5.80 15.97
N ALA A 443 -16.02 4.83 15.58
CA ALA A 443 -15.20 4.92 14.38
C ALA A 443 -15.94 4.64 13.08
N HIS A 444 -17.15 4.08 13.14
CA HIS A 444 -17.96 3.78 11.96
C HIS A 444 -18.89 4.93 11.63
N THR A 445 -18.95 5.31 10.36
CA THR A 445 -19.93 6.24 9.80
C THR A 445 -20.76 5.53 8.74
N ASP A 446 -22.09 5.65 8.82
CA ASP A 446 -22.97 5.05 7.82
C ASP A 446 -22.71 5.65 6.43
N ASP A 447 -22.69 4.80 5.42
CA ASP A 447 -22.54 5.18 4.01
C ASP A 447 -23.56 4.41 3.16
N PRO A 448 -24.37 5.09 2.31
CA PRO A 448 -25.40 4.44 1.51
C PRO A 448 -24.85 3.42 0.49
N ASN A 449 -23.59 3.55 0.06
CA ASN A 449 -22.93 2.60 -0.84
C ASN A 449 -22.42 1.36 -0.07
N TRP A 450 -22.25 1.49 1.25
CA TRP A 450 -21.68 0.47 2.12
C TRP A 450 -22.60 0.18 3.33
N PRO A 451 -23.88 -0.19 3.10
CA PRO A 451 -24.80 -0.45 4.20
C PRO A 451 -24.35 -1.64 5.04
N VAL A 452 -24.41 -1.50 6.36
CA VAL A 452 -24.19 -2.61 7.29
C VAL A 452 -25.34 -3.61 7.15
N LYS A 453 -25.12 -4.70 6.41
CA LYS A 453 -26.11 -5.76 6.26
C LYS A 453 -26.15 -6.59 7.53
N SER A 454 -27.32 -6.66 8.18
CA SER A 454 -27.54 -7.59 9.27
C SER A 454 -27.51 -9.02 8.72
N THR A 455 -26.50 -9.77 9.05
CA THR A 455 -26.44 -11.23 8.75
C THR A 455 -27.30 -12.01 9.76
N LEU A 456 -28.58 -11.72 9.79
CA LEU A 456 -29.56 -12.63 10.40
C LEU A 456 -29.87 -13.71 9.35
N GLY A 457 -29.06 -14.79 9.30
CA GLY A 457 -29.51 -15.98 8.58
C GLY A 457 -28.54 -16.79 7.74
N ASP A 458 -27.25 -16.51 7.64
CA ASP A 458 -26.35 -17.31 6.79
C ASP A 458 -25.32 -18.20 7.53
N GLY A 459 -25.75 -18.82 8.61
CA GLY A 459 -24.98 -19.85 9.31
C GLY A 459 -24.86 -21.21 8.57
N LYS A 460 -25.35 -21.32 7.34
CA LYS A 460 -25.26 -22.60 6.58
C LYS A 460 -25.38 -22.35 5.07
N LYS A 461 -24.31 -21.94 4.37
CA LYS A 461 -24.08 -22.17 2.92
C LYS A 461 -22.87 -21.40 2.35
N ALA A 462 -21.70 -21.59 2.89
CA ALA A 462 -20.46 -21.06 2.26
C ALA A 462 -19.36 -22.12 2.09
N VAL A 463 -19.71 -23.41 2.22
CA VAL A 463 -18.80 -24.51 1.89
C VAL A 463 -19.51 -25.38 0.86
N GLY A 464 -19.34 -25.11 -0.43
CA GLY A 464 -19.83 -26.03 -1.45
C GLY A 464 -20.34 -25.46 -2.76
N LYS A 465 -19.62 -24.55 -3.43
CA LYS A 465 -19.91 -24.25 -4.86
C LYS A 465 -18.71 -24.15 -5.80
N ASN A 466 -17.50 -24.43 -5.37
CA ASN A 466 -16.33 -24.48 -6.27
C ASN A 466 -15.79 -25.89 -6.58
N ALA A 467 -16.51 -26.96 -6.18
CA ALA A 467 -16.11 -28.34 -6.48
C ALA A 467 -16.87 -29.00 -7.67
N ALA A 468 -17.79 -28.27 -8.32
CA ALA A 468 -18.69 -28.88 -9.31
C ALA A 468 -18.50 -28.45 -10.77
N LYS A 469 -17.41 -27.73 -11.12
CA LYS A 469 -17.15 -27.32 -12.53
C LYS A 469 -15.93 -27.96 -13.20
N VAL A 470 -15.36 -29.03 -12.64
CA VAL A 470 -14.23 -29.75 -13.26
C VAL A 470 -14.63 -31.12 -13.86
N LYS A 471 -15.92 -31.49 -13.88
CA LYS A 471 -16.35 -32.79 -14.45
C LYS A 471 -17.43 -32.66 -15.54
N ALA A 472 -17.26 -31.80 -16.53
CA ALA A 472 -18.05 -31.82 -17.74
C ALA A 472 -17.23 -31.33 -18.93
N GLY A 473 -16.31 -32.19 -19.38
CA GLY A 473 -15.44 -31.91 -20.55
C GLY A 473 -14.65 -33.12 -20.98
N LYS A 474 -15.32 -34.28 -21.05
CA LYS A 474 -14.86 -35.46 -21.79
C LYS A 474 -16.08 -36.26 -22.24
N LYS A 475 -16.58 -35.94 -23.44
CA LYS A 475 -17.08 -36.91 -24.42
C LYS A 475 -16.97 -36.26 -25.79
#